data_6874cf91456f147c1e5a5e61594c8b8c
#
_entry.id   6874cf91456f147c1e5a5e61594c8b8c
#
_cell.length_a   1.000
_cell.length_b   1.000
_cell.length_c   1.000
_cell.angle_alpha   90.00
_cell.angle_beta   90.00
_cell.angle_gamma   90.00
#
_symmetry.space_group_name_H-M   'P 1'
#
loop_
_entity.id
_entity.type
_entity.pdbx_description
1 polymer ?
#
loop_
_entity_poly.entity_id
_entity_poly.type
_entity_poly.pdbx_seq_one_letter_code
_entity_poly.pdbx_strand_id
1 'polypeptide(L)'
;VHFRIFLNLVPDIPEVMQTVYYLGPEGTFSHILARKRFGNHARLQACATLEAVVESAVAHPGSLALVPVENSSGGTVYDSIDVLIRHSGHLAVDEELALDVRIALLRKGAAPVQTVYSHFTQLKHHAGWLKTKFPKARLKAVDSTALAAKRASLSRGAAALASPGAAEIYGLQVEEIPSSGHTANVTHFFLVRSGEPIPFDGKSPSKTALVVALPNVCGSLHAFLGPFAKLGISLSRIVSRPVPGKPQTYVFFLEIEGDPRREDVCKALGSAARKAESMISLGSFPSGKRFKS
;
A
#
# COMPACT_ATOMS: atom_id res chain seq x y z
N VAL A 1 -52.54 20.22 -32.64
CA VAL A 1 -51.18 19.75 -32.64
C VAL A 1 -50.80 19.59 -31.17
N HIS A 2 -50.82 18.34 -30.65
CA HIS A 2 -50.47 18.03 -29.26
C HIS A 2 -49.00 17.62 -29.19
N PHE A 3 -48.15 18.44 -28.57
CA PHE A 3 -46.77 18.10 -28.22
C PHE A 3 -46.80 17.27 -26.93
N ARG A 4 -46.52 15.97 -27.03
CA ARG A 4 -46.22 15.13 -25.87
C ARG A 4 -44.72 15.26 -25.54
N ILE A 5 -44.42 15.91 -24.41
CA ILE A 5 -43.08 15.91 -23.83
C ILE A 5 -42.88 14.53 -23.18
N PHE A 6 -42.03 13.67 -23.79
CA PHE A 6 -41.52 12.48 -23.12
C PHE A 6 -40.41 12.93 -22.15
N LEU A 7 -40.76 13.02 -20.87
CA LEU A 7 -39.76 13.04 -19.80
C LEU A 7 -39.10 11.66 -19.81
N ASN A 8 -37.87 11.57 -20.32
CA ASN A 8 -37.01 10.43 -20.13
C ASN A 8 -36.65 10.37 -18.64
N LEU A 9 -37.40 9.61 -17.87
CA LEU A 9 -36.97 9.10 -16.57
C LEU A 9 -35.79 8.14 -16.84
N VAL A 10 -34.58 8.62 -16.74
CA VAL A 10 -33.40 7.77 -16.58
C VAL A 10 -33.63 7.06 -15.26
N PRO A 11 -33.76 5.72 -15.21
CA PRO A 11 -33.87 5.04 -13.94
C PRO A 11 -32.61 5.35 -13.13
N ASP A 12 -32.77 5.76 -11.86
CA ASP A 12 -31.69 5.81 -10.87
C ASP A 12 -31.10 4.41 -10.79
N ILE A 13 -30.04 4.17 -11.54
CA ILE A 13 -29.20 2.99 -11.35
C ILE A 13 -28.56 3.22 -9.97
N PRO A 14 -28.81 2.37 -8.96
CA PRO A 14 -28.20 2.54 -7.66
C PRO A 14 -26.70 2.60 -7.88
N GLU A 15 -26.08 3.68 -7.41
CA GLU A 15 -24.63 3.87 -7.48
C GLU A 15 -23.98 2.66 -6.80
N VAL A 16 -23.46 1.72 -7.59
CA VAL A 16 -22.86 0.48 -7.06
C VAL A 16 -21.67 0.90 -6.24
N MET A 17 -21.83 0.84 -4.92
CA MET A 17 -20.80 1.24 -3.98
C MET A 17 -19.52 0.43 -4.27
N GLN A 18 -18.45 1.13 -4.68
CA GLN A 18 -17.18 0.53 -5.04
C GLN A 18 -16.62 -0.30 -3.88
N THR A 19 -16.19 -1.52 -4.15
CA THR A 19 -15.53 -2.36 -3.15
C THR A 19 -14.02 -2.12 -3.17
N VAL A 20 -13.42 -1.96 -1.97
CA VAL A 20 -11.98 -1.83 -1.77
C VAL A 20 -11.50 -2.99 -0.91
N TYR A 21 -10.71 -3.86 -1.50
CA TYR A 21 -10.05 -4.96 -0.81
C TYR A 21 -8.76 -4.48 -0.15
N TYR A 22 -8.49 -4.93 1.06
CA TYR A 22 -7.29 -4.56 1.80
C TYR A 22 -6.77 -5.71 2.65
N LEU A 23 -5.48 -5.67 3.02
CA LEU A 23 -4.88 -6.65 3.92
C LEU A 23 -5.43 -6.46 5.34
N GLY A 24 -6.24 -7.43 5.77
CA GLY A 24 -6.85 -7.46 7.10
C GLY A 24 -5.91 -7.85 8.24
N PRO A 25 -6.46 -7.97 9.43
CA PRO A 25 -7.84 -7.70 9.84
C PRO A 25 -8.17 -6.20 9.90
N GLU A 26 -9.40 -5.85 10.34
CA GLU A 26 -9.74 -4.47 10.69
C GLU A 26 -8.77 -3.91 11.73
N GLY A 27 -8.46 -2.60 11.63
CA GLY A 27 -7.47 -1.94 12.48
C GLY A 27 -6.03 -2.02 11.99
N THR A 28 -5.74 -2.74 10.90
CA THR A 28 -4.44 -2.66 10.21
C THR A 28 -4.24 -1.29 9.57
N PHE A 29 -3.00 -0.93 9.24
CA PHE A 29 -2.71 0.33 8.54
C PHE A 29 -3.39 0.39 7.18
N SER A 30 -3.54 -0.74 6.49
CA SER A 30 -4.32 -0.83 5.25
C SER A 30 -5.80 -0.49 5.49
N HIS A 31 -6.42 -1.02 6.54
CA HIS A 31 -7.80 -0.68 6.91
C HIS A 31 -7.96 0.81 7.26
N ILE A 32 -7.05 1.35 8.09
CA ILE A 32 -7.08 2.76 8.51
C ILE A 32 -6.96 3.68 7.29
N LEU A 33 -6.04 3.39 6.38
CA LEU A 33 -5.87 4.16 5.16
C LEU A 33 -7.11 4.07 4.26
N ALA A 34 -7.66 2.87 4.06
CA ALA A 34 -8.89 2.68 3.28
C ALA A 34 -10.05 3.51 3.85
N ARG A 35 -10.29 3.46 5.17
CA ARG A 35 -11.30 4.29 5.84
C ARG A 35 -11.07 5.79 5.65
N LYS A 36 -9.83 6.25 5.77
CA LYS A 36 -9.49 7.68 5.58
C LYS A 36 -9.63 8.14 4.15
N ARG A 37 -9.34 7.27 3.18
CA ARG A 37 -9.43 7.60 1.75
C ARG A 37 -10.84 7.60 1.23
N PHE A 38 -11.67 6.66 1.67
CA PHE A 38 -12.98 6.39 1.10
C PHE A 38 -14.15 6.73 2.03
N GLY A 39 -13.94 6.78 3.35
CA GLY A 39 -15.03 7.01 4.32
C GLY A 39 -16.13 5.97 4.17
N ASN A 40 -17.36 6.44 4.00
CA ASN A 40 -18.55 5.61 3.77
C ASN A 40 -18.90 5.46 2.27
N HIS A 41 -18.07 5.99 1.36
CA HIS A 41 -18.33 5.94 -0.10
C HIS A 41 -17.85 4.65 -0.76
N ALA A 42 -17.26 3.73 0.00
CA ALA A 42 -16.85 2.42 -0.50
C ALA A 42 -17.12 1.31 0.54
N ARG A 43 -17.37 0.11 0.02
CA ARG A 43 -17.41 -1.09 0.85
C ARG A 43 -15.98 -1.59 1.08
N LEU A 44 -15.52 -1.59 2.33
CA LEU A 44 -14.20 -2.09 2.69
C LEU A 44 -14.26 -3.57 3.02
N GLN A 45 -13.44 -4.38 2.35
CA GLN A 45 -13.40 -5.83 2.54
C GLN A 45 -11.99 -6.32 2.88
N ALA A 46 -11.86 -6.92 4.06
CA ALA A 46 -10.60 -7.48 4.52
C ALA A 46 -10.30 -8.82 3.83
N CYS A 47 -9.05 -8.99 3.38
CA CYS A 47 -8.51 -10.24 2.88
C CYS A 47 -7.40 -10.75 3.80
N ALA A 48 -7.17 -12.06 3.82
CA ALA A 48 -6.19 -12.70 4.70
C ALA A 48 -4.74 -12.52 4.21
N THR A 49 -4.54 -12.41 2.90
CA THR A 49 -3.22 -12.32 2.25
C THR A 49 -3.20 -11.22 1.19
N LEU A 50 -2.01 -10.75 0.84
CA LEU A 50 -1.82 -9.77 -0.25
C LEU A 50 -2.24 -10.34 -1.61
N GLU A 51 -2.00 -11.63 -1.84
CA GLU A 51 -2.49 -12.33 -3.03
C GLU A 51 -4.02 -12.23 -3.12
N ALA A 52 -4.73 -12.60 -2.04
CA ALA A 52 -6.18 -12.52 -2.01
C ALA A 52 -6.73 -11.10 -2.19
N VAL A 53 -5.99 -10.07 -1.74
CA VAL A 53 -6.36 -8.66 -1.96
C VAL A 53 -6.38 -8.34 -3.46
N VAL A 54 -5.32 -8.71 -4.18
CA VAL A 54 -5.17 -8.41 -5.62
C VAL A 54 -6.07 -9.31 -6.45
N GLU A 55 -6.11 -10.61 -6.18
CA GLU A 55 -6.97 -11.57 -6.89
C GLU A 55 -8.45 -11.20 -6.78
N SER A 56 -8.89 -10.73 -5.59
CA SER A 56 -10.26 -10.26 -5.41
C SER A 56 -10.58 -9.07 -6.30
N ALA A 57 -9.65 -8.11 -6.45
CA ALA A 57 -9.86 -6.97 -7.34
C ALA A 57 -9.86 -7.40 -8.83
N VAL A 58 -9.01 -8.35 -9.20
CA VAL A 58 -9.00 -8.91 -10.57
C VAL A 58 -10.30 -9.65 -10.89
N ALA A 59 -10.81 -10.43 -9.93
CA ALA A 59 -12.04 -11.21 -10.11
C ALA A 59 -13.33 -10.37 -10.13
N HIS A 60 -13.28 -9.14 -9.59
CA HIS A 60 -14.44 -8.26 -9.50
C HIS A 60 -14.17 -6.90 -10.18
N PRO A 61 -14.38 -6.80 -11.50
CA PRO A 61 -14.18 -5.54 -12.24
C PRO A 61 -14.93 -4.37 -11.59
N GLY A 62 -14.28 -3.20 -11.54
CA GLY A 62 -14.80 -2.01 -10.86
C GLY A 62 -14.44 -1.91 -9.37
N SER A 63 -13.89 -2.97 -8.77
CA SER A 63 -13.33 -2.91 -7.41
C SER A 63 -11.87 -2.46 -7.41
N LEU A 64 -11.36 -2.17 -6.21
CA LEU A 64 -9.98 -1.72 -5.98
C LEU A 64 -9.27 -2.63 -4.97
N ALA A 65 -7.97 -2.73 -5.10
CA ALA A 65 -7.09 -3.35 -4.11
C ALA A 65 -6.14 -2.29 -3.51
N LEU A 66 -6.07 -2.20 -2.18
CA LEU A 66 -5.13 -1.35 -1.47
C LEU A 66 -3.93 -2.18 -1.00
N VAL A 67 -2.77 -1.96 -1.61
CA VAL A 67 -1.57 -2.79 -1.47
C VAL A 67 -0.43 -1.98 -0.87
N PRO A 68 0.12 -2.32 0.31
CA PRO A 68 1.31 -1.66 0.86
C PRO A 68 2.53 -2.04 0.02
N VAL A 69 3.34 -1.07 -0.41
CA VAL A 69 4.49 -1.35 -1.28
C VAL A 69 5.84 -1.04 -0.64
N GLU A 70 5.87 -0.12 0.32
CA GLU A 70 7.09 0.26 1.02
C GLU A 70 6.79 0.88 2.38
N ASN A 71 7.64 0.62 3.35
CA ASN A 71 7.65 1.32 4.63
C ASN A 71 9.03 1.92 4.88
N SER A 72 9.09 3.20 5.28
CA SER A 72 10.37 3.90 5.46
C SER A 72 11.29 3.30 6.53
N SER A 73 10.75 2.48 7.44
CA SER A 73 11.53 1.78 8.48
C SER A 73 11.76 0.30 8.16
N GLY A 74 10.86 -0.32 7.40
CA GLY A 74 10.89 -1.75 7.06
C GLY A 74 11.37 -2.04 5.64
N GLY A 75 11.45 -1.02 4.78
CA GLY A 75 11.83 -1.15 3.38
C GLY A 75 10.69 -1.66 2.49
N THR A 76 11.06 -2.24 1.37
CA THR A 76 10.13 -2.77 0.36
C THR A 76 9.29 -3.93 0.90
N VAL A 77 7.99 -3.92 0.62
CA VAL A 77 7.09 -5.05 0.88
C VAL A 77 7.17 -6.01 -0.31
N TYR A 78 8.13 -6.93 -0.26
CA TYR A 78 8.44 -7.80 -1.39
C TYR A 78 7.26 -8.66 -1.85
N ASP A 79 6.45 -9.17 -0.93
CA ASP A 79 5.25 -9.96 -1.26
C ASP A 79 4.28 -9.17 -2.13
N SER A 80 4.11 -7.87 -1.86
CA SER A 80 3.28 -6.99 -2.69
C SER A 80 3.87 -6.81 -4.09
N ILE A 81 5.18 -6.57 -4.16
CA ILE A 81 5.85 -6.42 -5.47
C ILE A 81 5.74 -7.69 -6.30
N ASP A 82 5.89 -8.87 -5.68
CA ASP A 82 5.75 -10.16 -6.36
C ASP A 82 4.35 -10.37 -6.92
N VAL A 83 3.32 -10.03 -6.15
CA VAL A 83 1.93 -10.12 -6.58
C VAL A 83 1.65 -9.13 -7.73
N LEU A 84 2.12 -7.89 -7.64
CA LEU A 84 1.96 -6.88 -8.69
C LEU A 84 2.67 -7.31 -9.99
N ILE A 85 3.88 -7.88 -9.90
CA ILE A 85 4.61 -8.41 -11.06
C ILE A 85 3.81 -9.55 -11.72
N ARG A 86 3.31 -10.50 -10.92
CA ARG A 86 2.56 -11.66 -11.41
C ARG A 86 1.29 -11.28 -12.16
N HIS A 87 0.61 -10.27 -11.71
CA HIS A 87 -0.65 -9.79 -12.29
C HIS A 87 -0.49 -8.57 -13.22
N SER A 88 0.73 -8.18 -13.56
CA SER A 88 1.03 -6.92 -14.27
C SER A 88 0.32 -6.75 -15.62
N GLY A 89 -0.06 -7.83 -16.29
CA GLY A 89 -0.85 -7.80 -17.54
C GLY A 89 -2.36 -7.52 -17.34
N HIS A 90 -2.84 -7.47 -16.09
CA HIS A 90 -4.26 -7.36 -15.75
C HIS A 90 -4.56 -6.29 -14.72
N LEU A 91 -3.55 -5.52 -14.31
CA LEU A 91 -3.66 -4.51 -13.27
C LEU A 91 -3.17 -3.15 -13.73
N ALA A 92 -3.81 -2.12 -13.23
CA ALA A 92 -3.37 -0.74 -13.32
C ALA A 92 -3.29 -0.10 -11.93
N VAL A 93 -2.31 0.76 -11.71
CA VAL A 93 -2.20 1.61 -10.52
C VAL A 93 -2.97 2.90 -10.77
N ASP A 94 -3.96 3.18 -9.91
CA ASP A 94 -4.79 4.38 -9.99
C ASP A 94 -4.20 5.54 -9.17
N GLU A 95 -3.61 5.24 -8.00
CA GLU A 95 -3.12 6.27 -7.07
C GLU A 95 -2.01 5.70 -6.17
N GLU A 96 -1.00 6.51 -5.84
CA GLU A 96 -0.10 6.25 -4.73
C GLU A 96 -0.55 7.04 -3.50
N LEU A 97 -0.71 6.35 -2.37
CA LEU A 97 -1.11 6.91 -1.08
C LEU A 97 0.00 6.72 -0.06
N ALA A 98 0.20 7.70 0.81
CA ALA A 98 1.13 7.61 1.92
C ALA A 98 0.39 7.70 3.27
N LEU A 99 0.76 6.85 4.22
CA LEU A 99 0.24 6.87 5.58
C LEU A 99 1.38 7.10 6.58
N ASP A 100 1.26 8.15 7.38
CA ASP A 100 2.11 8.33 8.56
C ASP A 100 1.74 7.29 9.61
N VAL A 101 2.65 6.37 9.86
CA VAL A 101 2.46 5.29 10.84
C VAL A 101 2.81 5.78 12.22
N ARG A 102 1.81 5.84 13.10
CA ARG A 102 1.99 6.10 14.53
C ARG A 102 1.69 4.84 15.33
N ILE A 103 2.46 4.64 16.37
CA ILE A 103 2.22 3.58 17.36
C ILE A 103 1.96 4.24 18.70
N ALA A 104 0.94 3.76 19.39
CA ALA A 104 0.58 4.15 20.74
C ALA A 104 0.38 2.92 21.62
N LEU A 105 0.36 3.10 22.93
CA LEU A 105 -0.09 2.08 23.85
C LEU A 105 -1.60 2.12 23.94
N LEU A 106 -2.24 1.01 23.61
CA LEU A 106 -3.69 0.85 23.68
C LEU A 106 -4.05 -0.08 24.83
N ARG A 107 -5.01 0.31 25.67
CA ARG A 107 -5.48 -0.54 26.79
C ARG A 107 -6.92 -0.28 27.16
N LYS A 108 -7.56 -1.22 27.84
CA LYS A 108 -8.91 -1.09 28.36
C LYS A 108 -8.88 -0.79 29.86
N GLY A 109 -9.25 0.45 30.21
CA GLY A 109 -9.33 0.89 31.61
C GLY A 109 -7.96 0.99 32.31
N ALA A 110 -7.99 1.13 33.66
CA ALA A 110 -6.83 1.46 34.48
C ALA A 110 -6.17 0.24 35.17
N ALA A 111 -6.60 -0.99 34.82
CA ALA A 111 -6.02 -2.20 35.45
C ALA A 111 -4.51 -2.29 35.23
N PRO A 112 -3.73 -2.81 36.18
CA PRO A 112 -2.29 -3.02 36.01
C PRO A 112 -2.00 -3.89 34.77
N VAL A 113 -1.07 -3.43 33.93
CA VAL A 113 -0.70 -4.16 32.72
C VAL A 113 0.16 -5.38 33.05
N GLN A 114 -0.35 -6.55 32.74
CA GLN A 114 0.35 -7.83 32.94
C GLN A 114 0.90 -8.42 31.63
N THR A 115 0.29 -8.04 30.49
CA THR A 115 0.72 -8.53 29.17
C THR A 115 0.64 -7.37 28.16
N VAL A 116 1.69 -7.23 27.35
CA VAL A 116 1.71 -6.31 26.21
C VAL A 116 1.82 -7.13 24.94
N TYR A 117 0.82 -6.95 24.04
CA TYR A 117 0.81 -7.56 22.70
C TYR A 117 1.31 -6.56 21.66
N SER A 118 2.06 -7.01 20.68
CA SER A 118 2.29 -6.29 19.42
C SER A 118 2.95 -7.18 18.37
N HIS A 119 3.15 -6.64 17.17
CA HIS A 119 4.03 -7.25 16.20
C HIS A 119 5.48 -7.22 16.73
N PHE A 120 6.27 -8.25 16.41
CA PHE A 120 7.65 -8.42 16.91
C PHE A 120 8.50 -7.16 16.71
N THR A 121 8.43 -6.54 15.55
CA THR A 121 9.20 -5.32 15.24
C THR A 121 8.91 -4.18 16.22
N GLN A 122 7.65 -3.98 16.59
CA GLN A 122 7.26 -2.92 17.53
C GLN A 122 7.70 -3.24 18.97
N LEU A 123 7.58 -4.51 19.38
CA LEU A 123 8.08 -4.94 20.69
C LEU A 123 9.59 -4.73 20.81
N LYS A 124 10.35 -5.06 19.77
CA LYS A 124 11.80 -4.84 19.73
C LYS A 124 12.14 -3.34 19.75
N HIS A 125 11.47 -2.54 18.94
CA HIS A 125 11.72 -1.10 18.84
C HIS A 125 11.46 -0.36 20.16
N HIS A 126 10.41 -0.75 20.89
CA HIS A 126 10.00 -0.11 22.14
C HIS A 126 10.43 -0.88 23.41
N ALA A 127 11.34 -1.87 23.29
CA ALA A 127 11.70 -2.77 24.38
C ALA A 127 12.20 -2.03 25.64
N GLY A 128 13.06 -1.03 25.48
CA GLY A 128 13.60 -0.23 26.60
C GLY A 128 12.51 0.49 27.38
N TRP A 129 11.62 1.19 26.65
CA TRP A 129 10.49 1.90 27.25
C TRP A 129 9.51 0.94 27.94
N LEU A 130 9.17 -0.18 27.30
CA LEU A 130 8.30 -1.20 27.88
C LEU A 130 8.86 -1.79 29.17
N LYS A 131 10.15 -2.07 29.22
CA LYS A 131 10.83 -2.58 30.41
C LYS A 131 10.80 -1.60 31.57
N THR A 132 10.92 -0.30 31.28
CA THR A 132 10.84 0.76 32.31
C THR A 132 9.41 0.95 32.79
N LYS A 133 8.44 1.03 31.89
CA LYS A 133 7.05 1.33 32.23
C LYS A 133 6.29 0.14 32.80
N PHE A 134 6.58 -1.08 32.32
CA PHE A 134 5.90 -2.31 32.69
C PHE A 134 6.92 -3.44 33.01
N PRO A 135 7.76 -3.29 34.04
CA PRO A 135 8.88 -4.21 34.30
C PRO A 135 8.43 -5.65 34.57
N LYS A 136 7.17 -5.87 34.98
CA LYS A 136 6.61 -7.19 35.29
C LYS A 136 5.70 -7.74 34.18
N ALA A 137 5.46 -6.97 33.11
CA ALA A 137 4.58 -7.41 32.03
C ALA A 137 5.24 -8.41 31.10
N ARG A 138 4.49 -9.39 30.64
CA ARG A 138 4.91 -10.33 29.59
C ARG A 138 4.73 -9.69 28.22
N LEU A 139 5.78 -9.69 27.40
CA LEU A 139 5.69 -9.23 26.01
C LEU A 139 5.33 -10.42 25.11
N LYS A 140 4.26 -10.32 24.34
CA LYS A 140 3.78 -11.37 23.45
C LYS A 140 3.70 -10.88 22.02
N ALA A 141 4.51 -11.46 21.14
CA ALA A 141 4.44 -11.21 19.71
C ALA A 141 3.19 -11.84 19.10
N VAL A 142 2.59 -11.12 18.15
CA VAL A 142 1.47 -11.54 17.32
C VAL A 142 1.69 -11.04 15.89
N ASP A 143 0.94 -11.58 14.93
CA ASP A 143 1.17 -11.37 13.49
C ASP A 143 0.92 -9.93 13.02
N SER A 144 0.12 -9.15 13.77
CA SER A 144 -0.11 -7.73 13.43
C SER A 144 -0.40 -6.88 14.66
N THR A 145 -0.15 -5.57 14.54
CA THR A 145 -0.52 -4.60 15.58
C THR A 145 -2.05 -4.53 15.78
N ALA A 146 -2.84 -4.75 14.73
CA ALA A 146 -4.30 -4.82 14.82
C ALA A 146 -4.78 -6.04 15.62
N LEU A 147 -4.16 -7.22 15.39
CA LEU A 147 -4.44 -8.41 16.19
C LEU A 147 -4.05 -8.20 17.65
N ALA A 148 -2.96 -7.48 17.91
CA ALA A 148 -2.56 -7.07 19.25
C ALA A 148 -3.64 -6.23 19.94
N ALA A 149 -4.17 -5.21 19.26
CA ALA A 149 -5.26 -4.38 19.76
C ALA A 149 -6.53 -5.21 20.05
N LYS A 150 -6.90 -6.11 19.14
CA LYS A 150 -8.01 -7.04 19.35
C LYS A 150 -7.81 -7.91 20.58
N ARG A 151 -6.61 -8.50 20.79
CA ARG A 151 -6.34 -9.31 21.99
C ARG A 151 -6.37 -8.47 23.27
N ALA A 152 -5.85 -7.24 23.24
CA ALA A 152 -5.89 -6.36 24.39
C ALA A 152 -7.33 -5.96 24.77
N SER A 153 -8.23 -5.78 23.80
CA SER A 153 -9.65 -5.46 24.08
C SER A 153 -10.41 -6.59 24.75
N LEU A 154 -10.00 -7.83 24.56
CA LEU A 154 -10.63 -9.03 25.10
C LEU A 154 -10.06 -9.49 26.47
N SER A 155 -8.94 -8.90 26.90
CA SER A 155 -8.18 -9.38 28.07
C SER A 155 -8.02 -8.29 29.12
N ARG A 156 -8.49 -8.52 30.35
CA ARG A 156 -8.24 -7.61 31.48
C ARG A 156 -6.75 -7.61 31.83
N GLY A 157 -6.17 -6.43 32.06
CA GLY A 157 -4.72 -6.30 32.35
C GLY A 157 -3.84 -6.51 31.12
N ALA A 158 -4.39 -6.42 29.93
CA ALA A 158 -3.63 -6.44 28.69
C ALA A 158 -3.53 -5.03 28.07
N ALA A 159 -2.43 -4.80 27.36
CA ALA A 159 -2.21 -3.63 26.52
C ALA A 159 -1.68 -4.07 25.16
N ALA A 160 -1.75 -3.18 24.18
CA ALA A 160 -1.17 -3.39 22.86
C ALA A 160 -0.34 -2.19 22.43
N LEU A 161 0.75 -2.42 21.72
CA LEU A 161 1.36 -1.39 20.88
C LEU A 161 0.73 -1.50 19.50
N ALA A 162 -0.08 -0.52 19.13
CA ALA A 162 -0.80 -0.51 17.87
C ALA A 162 -1.08 0.93 17.40
N SER A 163 -1.68 1.07 16.23
CA SER A 163 -2.08 2.36 15.70
C SER A 163 -3.20 2.97 16.56
N PRO A 164 -3.21 4.30 16.81
CA PRO A 164 -4.32 4.99 17.46
C PRO A 164 -5.68 4.71 16.81
N GLY A 165 -5.73 4.57 15.47
CA GLY A 165 -6.96 4.25 14.75
C GLY A 165 -7.54 2.87 15.09
N ALA A 166 -6.75 1.92 15.59
CA ALA A 166 -7.24 0.65 16.08
C ALA A 166 -7.99 0.78 17.43
N ALA A 167 -7.71 1.84 18.20
CA ALA A 167 -8.38 2.06 19.49
C ALA A 167 -9.88 2.30 19.31
N GLU A 168 -10.29 3.07 18.32
CA GLU A 168 -11.71 3.32 18.01
C GLU A 168 -12.44 2.02 17.69
N ILE A 169 -11.80 1.14 16.88
CA ILE A 169 -12.38 -0.12 16.42
C ILE A 169 -12.59 -1.11 17.57
N TYR A 170 -11.63 -1.17 18.48
CA TYR A 170 -11.62 -2.15 19.57
C TYR A 170 -12.03 -1.62 20.94
N GLY A 171 -12.49 -0.36 21.03
CA GLY A 171 -12.94 0.27 22.28
C GLY A 171 -11.82 0.40 23.30
N LEU A 172 -10.62 0.79 22.87
CA LEU A 172 -9.44 0.95 23.72
C LEU A 172 -9.12 2.42 23.93
N GLN A 173 -8.47 2.72 25.05
CA GLN A 173 -7.92 4.04 25.35
C GLN A 173 -6.52 4.15 24.75
N VAL A 174 -6.20 5.32 24.20
CA VAL A 174 -4.89 5.64 23.63
C VAL A 174 -4.03 6.32 24.68
N GLU A 175 -2.84 5.80 24.90
CA GLU A 175 -1.78 6.42 25.66
C GLU A 175 -0.57 6.62 24.75
N GLU A 176 -0.12 7.89 24.63
CA GLU A 176 1.03 8.21 23.80
C GLU A 176 2.29 7.59 24.39
N ILE A 177 3.13 7.04 23.52
CA ILE A 177 4.44 6.56 23.88
C ILE A 177 5.49 7.61 23.52
N PRO A 178 6.52 7.80 24.34
CA PRO A 178 7.61 8.71 24.00
C PRO A 178 8.20 8.35 22.65
N SER A 179 8.27 9.31 21.73
CA SER A 179 8.92 9.09 20.44
C SER A 179 10.41 8.86 20.66
N SER A 180 10.89 7.69 20.34
CA SER A 180 12.32 7.38 20.31
C SER A 180 12.95 7.97 19.03
N GLY A 181 13.11 9.30 18.99
CA GLY A 181 13.66 10.00 17.83
C GLY A 181 12.65 10.26 16.70
N HIS A 182 12.83 11.38 16.01
CA HIS A 182 11.92 11.87 14.95
C HIS A 182 12.09 11.19 13.59
N THR A 183 12.27 9.87 13.53
CA THR A 183 12.27 9.19 12.23
C THR A 183 10.83 9.03 11.79
N ALA A 184 10.44 9.80 10.79
CA ALA A 184 9.13 9.67 10.15
C ALA A 184 8.94 8.23 9.68
N ASN A 185 7.91 7.55 10.19
CA ASN A 185 7.55 6.20 9.74
C ASN A 185 6.38 6.34 8.77
N VAL A 186 6.66 6.17 7.49
CA VAL A 186 5.68 6.32 6.42
C VAL A 186 5.55 5.01 5.67
N THR A 187 4.31 4.58 5.43
CA THR A 187 4.04 3.45 4.54
C THR A 187 3.39 3.98 3.26
N HIS A 188 3.95 3.60 2.12
CA HIS A 188 3.41 3.84 0.80
C HIS A 188 2.54 2.68 0.36
N PHE A 189 1.41 3.02 -0.26
CA PHE A 189 0.44 2.06 -0.77
C PHE A 189 0.10 2.39 -2.21
N PHE A 190 -0.16 1.36 -3.01
CA PHE A 190 -0.85 1.52 -4.27
C PHE A 190 -2.32 1.18 -4.13
N LEU A 191 -3.13 1.99 -4.77
CA LEU A 191 -4.51 1.66 -5.09
C LEU A 191 -4.50 1.11 -6.51
N VAL A 192 -4.81 -0.17 -6.65
CA VAL A 192 -4.79 -0.85 -7.95
C VAL A 192 -6.17 -1.37 -8.31
N ARG A 193 -6.43 -1.48 -9.59
CA ARG A 193 -7.65 -2.02 -10.17
C ARG A 193 -7.36 -3.03 -11.27
N SER A 194 -8.36 -3.83 -11.59
CA SER A 194 -8.33 -4.70 -12.75
C SER A 194 -8.49 -3.90 -14.05
N GLY A 195 -7.78 -4.29 -15.09
CA GLY A 195 -7.88 -3.75 -16.44
C GLY A 195 -6.76 -2.80 -16.84
N GLU A 196 -6.95 -2.12 -17.96
CA GLU A 196 -5.98 -1.20 -18.52
C GLU A 196 -5.83 0.09 -17.69
N PRO A 197 -4.63 0.72 -17.71
CA PRO A 197 -4.42 2.00 -17.07
C PRO A 197 -5.39 3.08 -17.57
N ILE A 198 -5.99 3.83 -16.65
CA ILE A 198 -6.76 5.02 -17.02
C ILE A 198 -5.78 6.13 -17.40
N PRO A 199 -6.08 6.92 -18.47
CA PRO A 199 -5.31 8.12 -18.75
C PRO A 199 -5.32 9.06 -17.55
N PHE A 200 -4.14 9.39 -17.04
CA PHE A 200 -3.97 10.35 -15.95
C PHE A 200 -4.23 11.78 -16.45
N ASP A 201 -4.89 12.62 -15.64
CA ASP A 201 -5.31 13.99 -16.04
C ASP A 201 -4.16 15.03 -16.06
N GLY A 202 -2.99 14.69 -15.52
CA GLY A 202 -1.78 15.52 -15.53
C GLY A 202 -1.73 16.69 -14.57
N LYS A 203 -2.69 16.83 -13.69
CA LYS A 203 -2.80 17.99 -12.79
C LYS A 203 -1.99 17.88 -11.51
N SER A 204 -1.42 16.72 -11.21
CA SER A 204 -0.66 16.45 -9.98
C SER A 204 0.75 15.93 -10.32
N PRO A 205 1.70 15.98 -9.40
CA PRO A 205 2.94 15.20 -9.54
C PRO A 205 2.58 13.75 -9.84
N SER A 206 3.18 13.19 -10.86
CA SER A 206 2.87 11.85 -11.35
C SER A 206 4.08 10.95 -11.31
N LYS A 207 3.81 9.66 -11.20
CA LYS A 207 4.77 8.58 -11.38
C LYS A 207 4.22 7.58 -12.40
N THR A 208 5.12 6.84 -13.02
CA THR A 208 4.76 5.70 -13.89
C THR A 208 5.41 4.44 -13.34
N ALA A 209 4.60 3.40 -13.10
CA ALA A 209 5.09 2.10 -12.66
C ALA A 209 5.27 1.15 -13.84
N LEU A 210 6.39 0.42 -13.83
CA LEU A 210 6.82 -0.47 -14.90
C LEU A 210 7.24 -1.83 -14.34
N VAL A 211 6.92 -2.89 -15.06
CA VAL A 211 7.47 -4.23 -14.86
C VAL A 211 8.33 -4.56 -16.08
N VAL A 212 9.61 -4.84 -15.87
CA VAL A 212 10.60 -4.92 -16.95
C VAL A 212 11.41 -6.21 -16.84
N ALA A 213 11.46 -7.01 -17.90
CA ALA A 213 12.43 -8.07 -18.08
C ALA A 213 13.56 -7.58 -18.98
N LEU A 214 14.81 -7.85 -18.59
CA LEU A 214 15.99 -7.44 -19.32
C LEU A 214 16.80 -8.66 -19.77
N PRO A 215 17.53 -8.58 -20.90
CA PRO A 215 18.47 -9.61 -21.27
C PRO A 215 19.50 -9.86 -20.16
N ASN A 216 19.77 -11.12 -19.87
CA ASN A 216 20.75 -11.47 -18.84
C ASN A 216 22.19 -11.39 -19.38
N VAL A 217 22.60 -10.18 -19.77
CA VAL A 217 23.96 -9.88 -20.23
C VAL A 217 24.54 -8.69 -19.50
N CYS A 218 25.87 -8.59 -19.46
CA CYS A 218 26.57 -7.50 -18.79
C CYS A 218 26.13 -6.14 -19.35
N GLY A 219 25.78 -5.20 -18.43
CA GLY A 219 25.38 -3.84 -18.77
C GLY A 219 23.93 -3.65 -19.15
N SER A 220 23.07 -4.68 -19.21
CA SER A 220 21.65 -4.56 -19.60
C SER A 220 20.88 -3.55 -18.76
N LEU A 221 20.99 -3.60 -17.43
CA LEU A 221 20.32 -2.63 -16.55
C LEU A 221 20.83 -1.21 -16.77
N HIS A 222 22.14 -1.04 -16.90
CA HIS A 222 22.75 0.27 -17.22
C HIS A 222 22.23 0.82 -18.54
N ALA A 223 22.21 -0.01 -19.57
CA ALA A 223 21.71 0.37 -20.89
C ALA A 223 20.23 0.74 -20.87
N PHE A 224 19.41 0.01 -20.09
CA PHE A 224 18.00 0.31 -19.91
C PHE A 224 17.76 1.64 -19.17
N LEU A 225 18.54 1.92 -18.12
CA LEU A 225 18.41 3.13 -17.30
C LEU A 225 18.98 4.39 -18.00
N GLY A 226 19.90 4.24 -18.95
CA GLY A 226 20.58 5.33 -19.62
C GLY A 226 19.68 6.41 -20.24
N PRO A 227 18.59 6.08 -20.95
CA PRO A 227 17.63 7.05 -21.46
C PRO A 227 17.00 7.97 -20.40
N PHE A 228 16.65 7.42 -19.24
CA PHE A 228 16.08 8.20 -18.13
C PHE A 228 17.11 9.16 -17.55
N ALA A 229 18.32 8.66 -17.27
CA ALA A 229 19.42 9.50 -16.78
C ALA A 229 19.76 10.64 -17.76
N LYS A 230 19.84 10.35 -19.06
CA LYS A 230 20.14 11.34 -20.11
C LYS A 230 19.10 12.46 -20.19
N LEU A 231 17.84 12.17 -19.91
CA LEU A 231 16.75 13.13 -19.95
C LEU A 231 16.37 13.69 -18.56
N GLY A 232 17.18 13.42 -17.52
CA GLY A 232 16.97 13.95 -16.18
C GLY A 232 15.72 13.40 -15.48
N ILE A 233 15.25 12.20 -15.86
CA ILE A 233 14.08 11.56 -15.25
C ILE A 233 14.55 10.72 -14.08
N SER A 234 14.04 11.03 -12.89
CA SER A 234 14.35 10.32 -11.65
C SER A 234 13.60 8.99 -11.56
N LEU A 235 14.23 8.01 -10.91
CA LEU A 235 13.56 6.79 -10.47
C LEU A 235 13.29 6.92 -8.98
N SER A 236 12.03 6.80 -8.60
CA SER A 236 11.63 6.81 -7.18
C SER A 236 11.67 5.42 -6.55
N ARG A 237 11.64 4.35 -7.38
CA ARG A 237 11.77 2.96 -6.90
C ARG A 237 12.43 2.07 -7.95
N ILE A 238 13.26 1.14 -7.48
CA ILE A 238 13.79 0.04 -8.27
C ILE A 238 13.90 -1.20 -7.38
N VAL A 239 13.25 -2.28 -7.79
CA VAL A 239 13.25 -3.57 -7.08
C VAL A 239 13.50 -4.67 -8.08
N SER A 240 14.53 -5.50 -7.84
CA SER A 240 14.78 -6.70 -8.63
C SER A 240 14.18 -7.92 -7.96
N ARG A 241 13.48 -8.75 -8.72
CA ARG A 241 12.91 -10.02 -8.23
C ARG A 241 13.37 -11.17 -9.11
N PRO A 242 13.83 -12.30 -8.51
CA PRO A 242 14.20 -13.46 -9.28
C PRO A 242 12.97 -14.07 -9.96
N VAL A 243 13.13 -14.56 -11.18
CA VAL A 243 12.06 -15.27 -11.89
C VAL A 243 12.02 -16.72 -11.41
N PRO A 244 10.92 -17.19 -10.81
CA PRO A 244 10.80 -18.57 -10.36
C PRO A 244 11.09 -19.57 -11.48
N GLY A 245 11.94 -20.58 -11.20
CA GLY A 245 12.32 -21.62 -12.15
C GLY A 245 13.33 -21.19 -13.23
N LYS A 246 13.80 -19.94 -13.25
CA LYS A 246 14.83 -19.46 -14.18
C LYS A 246 16.04 -18.90 -13.40
N PRO A 247 17.06 -19.71 -13.11
CA PRO A 247 18.25 -19.26 -12.39
C PRO A 247 18.89 -18.03 -13.04
N GLN A 248 19.34 -17.08 -12.20
CA GLN A 248 20.02 -15.85 -12.62
C GLN A 248 19.19 -14.93 -13.54
N THR A 249 17.89 -15.16 -13.66
CA THR A 249 16.98 -14.30 -14.42
C THR A 249 16.19 -13.44 -13.46
N TYR A 250 16.10 -12.13 -13.75
CA TYR A 250 15.43 -11.15 -12.91
C TYR A 250 14.39 -10.37 -13.70
N VAL A 251 13.31 -10.03 -13.00
CA VAL A 251 12.35 -9.03 -13.43
C VAL A 251 12.49 -7.80 -12.49
N PHE A 252 12.31 -6.62 -13.05
CA PHE A 252 12.44 -5.37 -12.31
C PHE A 252 11.10 -4.69 -12.20
N PHE A 253 10.74 -4.29 -10.98
CA PHE A 253 9.67 -3.35 -10.73
C PHE A 253 10.29 -1.97 -10.57
N LEU A 254 9.82 -0.99 -11.34
CA LEU A 254 10.39 0.35 -11.41
C LEU A 254 9.29 1.40 -11.27
N GLU A 255 9.59 2.50 -10.60
CA GLU A 255 8.81 3.73 -10.67
C GLU A 255 9.68 4.87 -11.16
N ILE A 256 9.23 5.54 -12.19
CA ILE A 256 9.84 6.77 -12.71
C ILE A 256 8.97 7.98 -12.37
N GLU A 257 9.58 9.15 -12.21
CA GLU A 257 8.87 10.41 -12.05
C GLU A 257 8.37 10.94 -13.40
N GLY A 258 7.09 11.31 -13.44
CA GLY A 258 6.41 11.80 -14.63
C GLY A 258 5.57 10.75 -15.33
N ASP A 259 4.92 11.17 -16.39
CA ASP A 259 4.01 10.38 -17.22
C ASP A 259 4.31 10.56 -18.72
N PRO A 260 3.87 9.62 -19.60
CA PRO A 260 4.20 9.62 -21.04
C PRO A 260 3.68 10.81 -21.85
N ARG A 261 2.82 11.68 -21.30
CA ARG A 261 2.41 12.93 -21.98
C ARG A 261 3.52 13.97 -21.98
N ARG A 262 4.46 13.87 -21.06
CA ARG A 262 5.71 14.62 -21.14
C ARG A 262 6.57 14.02 -22.24
N GLU A 263 7.00 14.86 -23.18
CA GLU A 263 7.76 14.43 -24.36
C GLU A 263 9.08 13.72 -23.99
N ASP A 264 9.77 14.22 -22.94
CA ASP A 264 11.00 13.63 -22.43
C ASP A 264 10.75 12.22 -21.85
N VAL A 265 9.67 12.05 -21.07
CA VAL A 265 9.29 10.73 -20.50
C VAL A 265 8.91 9.77 -21.62
N CYS A 266 8.10 10.20 -22.59
CA CYS A 266 7.72 9.38 -23.74
C CYS A 266 8.96 8.92 -24.54
N LYS A 267 9.91 9.82 -24.81
CA LYS A 267 11.18 9.50 -25.50
C LYS A 267 12.05 8.52 -24.70
N ALA A 268 12.14 8.73 -23.37
CA ALA A 268 12.89 7.83 -22.49
C ALA A 268 12.29 6.42 -22.49
N LEU A 269 10.98 6.29 -22.28
CA LEU A 269 10.26 5.02 -22.29
C LEU A 269 10.43 4.29 -23.63
N GLY A 270 10.23 4.96 -24.76
CA GLY A 270 10.43 4.37 -26.09
C GLY A 270 11.87 3.91 -26.35
N SER A 271 12.87 4.64 -25.82
CA SER A 271 14.27 4.23 -25.93
C SER A 271 14.64 3.08 -25.00
N ALA A 272 14.08 3.04 -23.79
CA ALA A 272 14.29 1.99 -22.83
C ALA A 272 13.59 0.68 -23.26
N ALA A 273 12.38 0.75 -23.80
CA ALA A 273 11.64 -0.41 -24.29
C ALA A 273 12.42 -1.21 -25.36
N ARG A 274 13.16 -0.54 -26.22
CA ARG A 274 14.01 -1.22 -27.24
C ARG A 274 15.20 -2.00 -26.65
N LYS A 275 15.48 -1.84 -25.37
CA LYS A 275 16.57 -2.51 -24.63
C LYS A 275 16.07 -3.58 -23.67
N ALA A 276 14.74 -3.71 -23.52
CA ALA A 276 14.11 -4.71 -22.70
C ALA A 276 13.64 -5.89 -23.53
N GLU A 277 13.60 -7.09 -22.94
CA GLU A 277 12.90 -8.24 -23.49
C GLU A 277 11.38 -8.05 -23.41
N SER A 278 10.92 -7.47 -22.32
CA SER A 278 9.54 -7.03 -22.15
C SER A 278 9.45 -5.85 -21.20
N MET A 279 8.50 -4.97 -21.45
CA MET A 279 8.18 -3.84 -20.59
C MET A 279 6.67 -3.67 -20.54
N ILE A 280 6.09 -3.82 -19.35
CA ILE A 280 4.67 -3.66 -19.09
C ILE A 280 4.50 -2.42 -18.23
N SER A 281 3.64 -1.50 -18.64
CA SER A 281 3.26 -0.34 -17.84
C SER A 281 2.05 -0.70 -16.97
N LEU A 282 2.15 -0.47 -15.67
CA LEU A 282 1.02 -0.52 -14.75
C LEU A 282 0.26 0.82 -14.70
N GLY A 283 0.64 1.78 -15.54
CA GLY A 283 -0.01 3.08 -15.65
C GLY A 283 0.78 4.22 -15.03
N SER A 284 0.26 5.42 -15.28
CA SER A 284 0.73 6.66 -14.66
C SER A 284 -0.34 7.18 -13.72
N PHE A 285 0.07 7.58 -12.53
CA PHE A 285 -0.86 7.86 -11.45
C PHE A 285 -0.38 9.06 -10.61
N PRO A 286 -1.32 9.77 -9.93
CA PRO A 286 -0.98 10.82 -8.99
C PRO A 286 -0.25 10.25 -7.77
N SER A 287 0.71 11.01 -7.27
CA SER A 287 1.50 10.67 -6.09
C SER A 287 1.45 11.80 -5.06
N GLY A 288 1.85 11.48 -3.82
CA GLY A 288 2.04 12.48 -2.77
C GLY A 288 0.86 12.71 -1.84
N LYS A 289 -0.30 12.09 -2.04
CA LYS A 289 -1.42 12.20 -1.10
C LYS A 289 -1.11 11.46 0.20
N ARG A 290 -1.10 12.20 1.33
CA ARG A 290 -0.62 11.72 2.62
C ARG A 290 -1.70 11.81 3.68
N PHE A 291 -1.79 10.77 4.51
CA PHE A 291 -2.73 10.64 5.62
C PHE A 291 -1.98 10.38 6.93
N LYS A 292 -2.61 10.70 8.07
CA LYS A 292 -2.11 10.36 9.41
C LYS A 292 -2.87 9.15 9.93
N SER A 293 -2.19 8.16 10.55
CA SER A 293 -2.84 6.99 11.16
C SER A 293 -3.52 7.30 12.48
#